data_847e8e5e8632d2e4138836b3cb5e4dee
#
_entry.id   847e8e5e8632d2e4138836b3cb5e4dee
#
_cell.length_a   1.000
_cell.length_b   1.000
_cell.length_c   1.000
_cell.angle_alpha   90.00
_cell.angle_beta   90.00
_cell.angle_gamma   90.00
#
_symmetry.space_group_name_H-M   'P 1'
#
loop_
_entity.id
_entity.type
_entity.pdbx_description
1 polymer ?
#
loop_
_entity_poly.entity_id
_entity_poly.type
_entity_poly.pdbx_seq_one_letter_code
_entity_poly.pdbx_strand_id
1 'polypeptide(L)'
;MHPRHAGSLRIGLVSDTHGLLRPEASAFLAGSDHIVHAGDICDPRILDALRALAPLTAVRGNNDHGAWAERLRGSESLQLGGIMLHVLHDLAALAIDPAAAGVQVVVSGHSHQPRVSRRDGVLYVNPGSAGPRRFRLPIAAAELRIQGRDVTALVREFAA
;
A
#
# COMPACT_ATOMS: atom_id res chain seq x y z
N MET A 1 9.62 -22.04 -1.46
CA MET A 1 9.01 -21.26 -2.56
C MET A 1 7.62 -21.78 -2.85
N HIS A 2 6.64 -20.92 -2.76
CA HIS A 2 5.26 -21.33 -3.05
C HIS A 2 5.04 -21.38 -4.54
N PRO A 3 4.46 -22.47 -5.05
CA PRO A 3 4.09 -22.48 -6.46
C PRO A 3 3.03 -21.40 -6.69
N ARG A 4 3.27 -20.53 -7.64
CA ARG A 4 2.29 -19.53 -8.03
C ARG A 4 1.53 -20.03 -9.23
N HIS A 5 0.24 -19.75 -9.25
CA HIS A 5 -0.52 -19.95 -10.47
C HIS A 5 -0.04 -18.95 -11.52
N ALA A 6 0.13 -19.41 -12.76
CA ALA A 6 0.53 -18.54 -13.85
C ALA A 6 -0.41 -17.33 -13.91
N GLY A 7 0.16 -16.13 -13.96
CA GLY A 7 -0.59 -14.87 -14.01
C GLY A 7 -1.12 -14.35 -12.68
N SER A 8 -0.86 -15.04 -11.56
CA SER A 8 -1.28 -14.58 -10.24
C SER A 8 -0.17 -13.75 -9.60
N LEU A 9 -0.55 -12.58 -9.06
CA LEU A 9 0.38 -11.68 -8.36
C LEU A 9 -0.12 -11.42 -6.94
N ARG A 10 0.83 -11.30 -6.02
CA ARG A 10 0.57 -10.87 -4.65
C ARG A 10 1.23 -9.51 -4.44
N ILE A 11 0.43 -8.50 -4.11
CA ILE A 11 0.92 -7.13 -3.88
C ILE A 11 0.76 -6.82 -2.41
N GLY A 12 1.87 -6.52 -1.74
CA GLY A 12 1.84 -6.09 -0.34
C GLY A 12 1.49 -4.61 -0.26
N LEU A 13 0.58 -4.26 0.64
CA LEU A 13 0.17 -2.87 0.87
C LEU A 13 0.48 -2.50 2.30
N VAL A 14 1.17 -1.37 2.49
CA VAL A 14 1.55 -0.88 3.81
C VAL A 14 1.45 0.64 3.82
N SER A 15 1.15 1.23 4.97
CA SER A 15 1.07 2.68 5.11
C SER A 15 1.34 3.11 6.54
N ASP A 16 1.68 4.38 6.70
CA ASP A 16 1.74 5.05 8.00
C ASP A 16 2.64 4.30 8.99
N THR A 17 3.84 3.94 8.52
CA THR A 17 4.83 3.28 9.36
C THR A 17 5.42 4.23 10.40
N HIS A 18 5.45 5.53 10.11
CA HIS A 18 5.91 6.57 11.05
C HIS A 18 7.23 6.20 11.74
N GLY A 19 8.20 5.74 10.97
CA GLY A 19 9.53 5.39 11.47
C GLY A 19 9.64 4.00 12.12
N LEU A 20 8.57 3.20 12.09
CA LEU A 20 8.54 1.87 12.71
C LEU A 20 8.08 0.82 11.71
N LEU A 21 8.98 -0.10 11.35
CA LEU A 21 8.60 -1.27 10.56
C LEU A 21 8.64 -2.50 11.49
N ARG A 22 7.47 -2.96 11.88
CA ARG A 22 7.34 -4.09 12.80
C ARG A 22 7.75 -5.40 12.14
N PRO A 23 8.37 -6.34 12.90
CA PRO A 23 8.73 -7.65 12.35
C PRO A 23 7.53 -8.39 11.75
N GLU A 24 6.35 -8.29 12.37
CA GLU A 24 5.13 -8.96 11.89
C GLU A 24 4.71 -8.40 10.52
N ALA A 25 4.83 -7.08 10.34
CA ALA A 25 4.54 -6.46 9.05
C ALA A 25 5.54 -6.89 7.98
N SER A 26 6.84 -6.90 8.31
CA SER A 26 7.88 -7.38 7.40
C SER A 26 7.63 -8.83 6.99
N ALA A 27 7.30 -9.69 7.95
CA ALA A 27 7.01 -11.11 7.69
C ALA A 27 5.80 -11.27 6.78
N PHE A 28 4.76 -10.48 6.99
CA PHE A 28 3.56 -10.50 6.14
C PHE A 28 3.87 -10.05 4.71
N LEU A 29 4.69 -9.01 4.56
CA LEU A 29 5.02 -8.44 3.26
C LEU A 29 6.04 -9.28 2.48
N ALA A 30 6.82 -10.11 3.16
CA ALA A 30 7.79 -10.99 2.52
C ALA A 30 7.08 -11.93 1.54
N GLY A 31 7.69 -12.18 0.39
CA GLY A 31 7.10 -13.01 -0.65
C GLY A 31 6.12 -12.28 -1.57
N SER A 32 5.92 -10.98 -1.36
CA SER A 32 5.16 -10.15 -2.31
C SER A 32 5.90 -10.03 -3.64
N ASP A 33 5.16 -9.94 -4.72
CA ASP A 33 5.73 -9.64 -6.04
C ASP A 33 6.08 -8.17 -6.17
N HIS A 34 5.35 -7.32 -5.46
CA HIS A 34 5.56 -5.89 -5.41
C HIS A 34 4.99 -5.38 -4.08
N ILE A 35 5.57 -4.30 -3.55
CA ILE A 35 5.08 -3.65 -2.33
C ILE A 35 4.73 -2.21 -2.66
N VAL A 36 3.60 -1.73 -2.13
CA VAL A 36 3.15 -0.35 -2.26
C VAL A 36 3.05 0.25 -0.86
N HIS A 37 3.73 1.38 -0.65
CA HIS A 37 3.65 2.15 0.60
C HIS A 37 2.91 3.45 0.32
N ALA A 38 1.83 3.68 1.05
CA ALA A 38 0.94 4.83 0.81
C ALA A 38 1.31 6.10 1.59
N GLY A 39 2.53 6.20 2.12
CA GLY A 39 3.04 7.44 2.71
C GLY A 39 3.08 7.46 4.23
N ASP A 40 3.63 8.54 4.78
CA ASP A 40 3.99 8.69 6.18
C ASP A 40 4.95 7.59 6.62
N ILE A 41 6.06 7.54 5.90
CA ILE A 41 7.16 6.58 6.09
C ILE A 41 8.02 7.05 7.26
N CYS A 42 8.37 8.32 7.25
CA CYS A 42 9.10 9.09 8.28
C CYS A 42 10.56 8.70 8.47
N ASP A 43 11.02 7.60 7.88
CA ASP A 43 12.41 7.15 7.95
C ASP A 43 12.78 6.43 6.66
N PRO A 44 13.76 6.96 5.89
CA PRO A 44 14.16 6.35 4.62
C PRO A 44 14.69 4.92 4.76
N ARG A 45 15.15 4.51 5.94
CA ARG A 45 15.62 3.14 6.17
C ARG A 45 14.50 2.12 6.01
N ILE A 46 13.24 2.54 6.23
CA ILE A 46 12.07 1.69 5.99
C ILE A 46 11.96 1.36 4.50
N LEU A 47 12.21 2.34 3.63
CA LEU A 47 12.20 2.11 2.19
C LEU A 47 13.24 1.07 1.79
N ASP A 48 14.45 1.15 2.35
CA ASP A 48 15.51 0.19 2.07
C ASP A 48 15.13 -1.22 2.56
N ALA A 49 14.54 -1.31 3.75
CA ALA A 49 14.10 -2.58 4.30
C ALA A 49 12.99 -3.22 3.45
N LEU A 50 12.05 -2.42 2.95
CA LEU A 50 10.99 -2.93 2.08
C LEU A 50 11.52 -3.34 0.71
N ARG A 51 12.47 -2.57 0.14
CA ARG A 51 13.10 -2.93 -1.13
C ARG A 51 13.87 -4.24 -1.05
N ALA A 52 14.36 -4.59 0.13
CA ALA A 52 15.01 -5.88 0.35
C ALA A 52 14.04 -7.05 0.27
N LEU A 53 12.74 -6.80 0.46
CA LEU A 53 11.69 -7.83 0.39
C LEU A 53 11.13 -7.99 -1.02
N ALA A 54 10.94 -6.90 -1.75
CA ALA A 54 10.33 -6.90 -3.08
C ALA A 54 10.53 -5.53 -3.76
N PRO A 55 10.30 -5.42 -5.09
CA PRO A 55 10.21 -4.11 -5.72
C PRO A 55 9.19 -3.23 -5.01
N LEU A 56 9.51 -1.95 -4.86
CA LEU A 56 8.72 -1.03 -4.03
C LEU A 56 8.28 0.19 -4.84
N THR A 57 7.02 0.55 -4.69
CA THR A 57 6.48 1.86 -5.07
C THR A 57 6.03 2.56 -3.78
N ALA A 58 6.48 3.77 -3.55
CA ALA A 58 6.12 4.54 -2.38
C ALA A 58 5.75 5.97 -2.77
N VAL A 59 4.79 6.54 -2.06
CA VAL A 59 4.41 7.94 -2.23
C VAL A 59 4.70 8.72 -0.95
N ARG A 60 4.77 10.06 -1.08
CA ARG A 60 5.04 10.93 0.05
C ARG A 60 3.76 11.22 0.81
N GLY A 61 3.80 11.03 2.14
CA GLY A 61 2.75 11.46 3.04
C GLY A 61 3.01 12.85 3.62
N ASN A 62 2.06 13.36 4.39
CA ASN A 62 2.16 14.69 4.97
C ASN A 62 3.24 14.83 6.05
N ASN A 63 3.69 13.71 6.61
CA ASN A 63 4.77 13.69 7.62
C ASN A 63 6.12 13.29 7.03
N ASP A 64 6.25 13.20 5.72
CA ASP A 64 7.52 12.87 5.08
C ASP A 64 8.25 14.14 4.67
N HIS A 65 9.41 14.36 5.26
CA HIS A 65 10.20 15.58 5.07
C HIS A 65 11.67 15.26 4.81
N GLY A 66 12.35 16.17 4.15
CA GLY A 66 13.77 16.05 3.83
C GLY A 66 14.02 15.65 2.38
N ALA A 67 15.30 15.63 2.01
CA ALA A 67 15.71 15.37 0.63
C ALA A 67 15.22 14.02 0.10
N TRP A 68 15.23 12.99 0.95
CA TRP A 68 14.76 11.66 0.56
C TRP A 68 13.25 11.68 0.25
N ALA A 69 12.47 12.46 1.00
CA ALA A 69 11.02 12.56 0.80
C ALA A 69 10.67 13.37 -0.45
N GLU A 70 11.48 14.37 -0.78
CA GLU A 70 11.28 15.17 -1.98
C GLU A 70 11.43 14.37 -3.27
N ARG A 71 12.14 13.23 -3.22
CA ARG A 71 12.27 12.31 -4.35
C ARG A 71 11.02 11.46 -4.57
N LEU A 72 10.11 11.42 -3.59
CA LEU A 72 8.86 10.69 -3.70
C LEU A 72 7.79 11.61 -4.27
N ARG A 73 6.99 11.07 -5.17
CA ARG A 73 5.82 11.79 -5.67
C ARG A 73 4.69 11.71 -4.64
N GLY A 74 3.76 12.65 -4.72
CA GLY A 74 2.55 12.63 -3.90
C GLY A 74 1.57 11.54 -4.31
N SER A 75 1.61 11.12 -5.57
CA SER A 75 0.80 10.01 -6.08
C SER A 75 1.54 9.30 -7.20
N GLU A 76 1.20 8.05 -7.43
CA GLU A 76 1.75 7.25 -8.50
C GLU A 76 0.67 6.34 -9.08
N SER A 77 0.72 6.14 -10.39
CA SER A 77 -0.08 5.11 -11.05
C SER A 77 0.86 4.08 -11.65
N LEU A 78 0.55 2.80 -11.45
CA LEU A 78 1.38 1.72 -11.97
C LEU A 78 0.53 0.56 -12.44
N GLN A 79 1.01 -0.12 -13.47
CA GLN A 79 0.37 -1.33 -13.97
C GLN A 79 0.97 -2.54 -13.27
N LEU A 80 0.11 -3.37 -12.69
CA LEU A 80 0.49 -4.60 -12.01
C LEU A 80 -0.35 -5.72 -12.61
N GLY A 81 0.29 -6.57 -13.42
CA GLY A 81 -0.45 -7.58 -14.17
C GLY A 81 -1.49 -6.94 -15.09
N GLY A 82 -2.72 -7.40 -15.02
CA GLY A 82 -3.81 -6.90 -15.85
C GLY A 82 -4.56 -5.69 -15.28
N ILE A 83 -4.07 -5.09 -14.19
CA ILE A 83 -4.76 -3.96 -13.55
C ILE A 83 -3.88 -2.72 -13.48
N MET A 84 -4.55 -1.56 -13.40
CA MET A 84 -3.90 -0.28 -13.11
C MET A 84 -4.24 0.12 -11.68
N LEU A 85 -3.21 0.39 -10.87
CA LEU A 85 -3.33 0.83 -9.50
C LEU A 85 -2.88 2.28 -9.38
N HIS A 86 -3.60 3.06 -8.59
CA HIS A 86 -3.22 4.43 -8.23
C HIS A 86 -3.05 4.49 -6.72
N VAL A 87 -1.94 5.06 -6.27
CA VAL A 87 -1.65 5.21 -4.84
C VAL A 87 -1.40 6.66 -4.51
N LEU A 88 -1.96 7.11 -3.39
CA LEU A 88 -1.72 8.43 -2.81
C LEU A 88 -1.89 8.31 -1.29
N HIS A 89 -1.36 9.30 -0.56
CA HIS A 89 -1.44 9.23 0.91
C HIS A 89 -2.84 9.53 1.44
N ASP A 90 -3.42 10.65 1.02
CA ASP A 90 -4.71 11.14 1.50
C ASP A 90 -5.75 11.08 0.38
N LEU A 91 -6.77 10.25 0.57
CA LEU A 91 -7.81 10.06 -0.43
C LEU A 91 -8.56 11.35 -0.76
N ALA A 92 -8.64 12.30 0.17
CA ALA A 92 -9.28 13.59 -0.06
C ALA A 92 -8.54 14.41 -1.13
N ALA A 93 -7.27 14.10 -1.40
CA ALA A 93 -6.47 14.78 -2.42
C ALA A 93 -6.54 14.11 -3.80
N LEU A 94 -7.39 13.09 -3.96
CA LEU A 94 -7.54 12.38 -5.23
C LEU A 94 -8.01 13.34 -6.32
N ALA A 95 -7.17 13.54 -7.35
CA ALA A 95 -7.42 14.53 -8.41
C ALA A 95 -7.86 13.89 -9.73
N ILE A 96 -7.94 12.57 -9.80
CA ILE A 96 -8.37 11.84 -11.00
C ILE A 96 -9.73 11.20 -10.76
N ASP A 97 -10.43 10.92 -11.86
CA ASP A 97 -11.58 10.01 -11.85
C ASP A 97 -11.04 8.61 -12.16
N PRO A 98 -10.93 7.73 -11.15
CA PRO A 98 -10.27 6.45 -11.36
C PRO A 98 -10.91 5.60 -12.47
N ALA A 99 -12.24 5.52 -12.48
CA ALA A 99 -12.94 4.73 -13.48
C ALA A 99 -12.66 5.25 -14.90
N ALA A 100 -12.72 6.56 -15.09
CA ALA A 100 -12.46 7.18 -16.40
C ALA A 100 -10.98 7.03 -16.81
N ALA A 101 -10.07 6.99 -15.85
CA ALA A 101 -8.64 6.85 -16.10
C ALA A 101 -8.20 5.39 -16.29
N GLY A 102 -9.12 4.42 -16.20
CA GLY A 102 -8.79 3.01 -16.29
C GLY A 102 -8.15 2.43 -15.05
N VAL A 103 -8.24 3.12 -13.93
CA VAL A 103 -7.72 2.67 -12.63
C VAL A 103 -8.74 1.73 -11.98
N GLN A 104 -8.28 0.57 -11.58
CA GLN A 104 -9.13 -0.46 -10.99
C GLN A 104 -8.96 -0.56 -9.48
N VAL A 105 -7.82 -0.08 -8.95
CA VAL A 105 -7.54 -0.09 -7.51
C VAL A 105 -6.96 1.26 -7.11
N VAL A 106 -7.50 1.85 -6.04
CA VAL A 106 -6.94 3.05 -5.39
C VAL A 106 -6.50 2.67 -3.99
N VAL A 107 -5.22 2.93 -3.68
CA VAL A 107 -4.63 2.66 -2.37
C VAL A 107 -4.34 3.99 -1.69
N SER A 108 -4.75 4.11 -0.44
CA SER A 108 -4.48 5.31 0.37
C SER A 108 -4.24 4.94 1.83
N GLY A 109 -3.70 5.89 2.60
CA GLY A 109 -3.46 5.74 4.03
C GLY A 109 -4.08 6.89 4.81
N HIS A 110 -3.28 7.57 5.60
CA HIS A 110 -3.60 8.80 6.34
C HIS A 110 -4.55 8.61 7.52
N SER A 111 -5.69 7.96 7.34
CA SER A 111 -6.68 7.79 8.42
C SER A 111 -6.28 6.74 9.46
N HIS A 112 -5.30 5.89 9.15
CA HIS A 112 -4.88 4.75 9.96
C HIS A 112 -5.98 3.69 10.13
N GLN A 113 -7.10 3.82 9.41
CA GLN A 113 -8.23 2.90 9.52
C GLN A 113 -8.24 1.93 8.33
N PRO A 114 -8.06 0.62 8.57
CA PRO A 114 -8.16 -0.36 7.49
C PRO A 114 -9.55 -0.32 6.87
N ARG A 115 -9.60 -0.33 5.54
CA ARG A 115 -10.87 -0.30 4.84
C ARG A 115 -10.72 -0.90 3.44
N VAL A 116 -11.72 -1.68 3.05
CA VAL A 116 -11.86 -2.19 1.68
C VAL A 116 -13.28 -1.87 1.24
N SER A 117 -13.40 -1.16 0.12
CA SER A 117 -14.71 -0.82 -0.43
C SER A 117 -14.65 -0.79 -1.96
N ARG A 118 -15.80 -0.94 -2.60
CA ARG A 118 -15.91 -0.80 -4.05
C ARG A 118 -16.88 0.33 -4.35
N ARG A 119 -16.52 1.13 -5.36
CA ARG A 119 -17.36 2.23 -5.83
C ARG A 119 -17.11 2.42 -7.32
N ASP A 120 -18.18 2.38 -8.11
CA ASP A 120 -18.12 2.52 -9.57
C ASP A 120 -17.13 1.53 -10.23
N GLY A 121 -17.10 0.30 -9.71
CA GLY A 121 -16.21 -0.74 -10.23
C GLY A 121 -14.76 -0.62 -9.77
N VAL A 122 -14.42 0.39 -8.97
CA VAL A 122 -13.06 0.61 -8.47
C VAL A 122 -12.96 0.11 -7.03
N LEU A 123 -11.89 -0.66 -6.76
CA LEU A 123 -11.58 -1.16 -5.44
C LEU A 123 -10.74 -0.12 -4.69
N TYR A 124 -11.24 0.34 -3.54
CA TYR A 124 -10.53 1.28 -2.68
C TYR A 124 -10.00 0.53 -1.46
N VAL A 125 -8.70 0.61 -1.21
CA VAL A 125 -8.05 -0.09 -0.10
C VAL A 125 -7.23 0.88 0.71
N ASN A 126 -7.49 0.92 2.02
CA ASN A 126 -6.61 1.51 3.00
C ASN A 126 -6.06 0.35 3.84
N PRO A 127 -4.74 0.10 3.82
CA PRO A 127 -4.18 -1.02 4.58
C PRO A 127 -4.14 -0.76 6.09
N GLY A 128 -4.53 0.44 6.53
CA GLY A 128 -4.38 0.84 7.91
C GLY A 128 -2.96 1.31 8.21
N SER A 129 -2.62 1.48 9.48
CA SER A 129 -1.30 1.86 9.91
C SER A 129 -0.51 0.65 10.39
N ALA A 130 0.68 0.45 9.83
CA ALA A 130 1.58 -0.63 10.24
C ALA A 130 2.59 -0.19 11.30
N GLY A 131 2.62 1.10 11.62
CA GLY A 131 3.54 1.70 12.59
C GLY A 131 2.97 1.79 14.00
N PRO A 132 3.27 2.87 14.72
CA PRO A 132 2.77 3.05 16.08
C PRO A 132 1.24 3.06 16.11
N ARG A 133 0.68 2.38 17.11
CA ARG A 133 -0.76 2.34 17.30
C ARG A 133 -1.28 3.70 17.74
N ARG A 134 -2.33 4.19 17.08
CA ARG A 134 -3.04 5.41 17.47
C ARG A 134 -4.43 5.08 17.96
N PHE A 135 -4.77 5.60 19.14
CA PHE A 135 -6.08 5.38 19.76
C PHE A 135 -6.39 3.88 19.83
N ARG A 136 -7.55 3.48 19.34
CA ARG A 136 -7.99 2.09 19.31
C ARG A 136 -7.91 1.47 17.91
N LEU A 137 -7.30 2.18 16.96
CA LEU A 137 -7.17 1.66 15.61
C LEU A 137 -6.20 0.49 15.58
N PRO A 138 -6.47 -0.54 14.79
CA PRO A 138 -5.60 -1.71 14.73
C PRO A 138 -4.30 -1.39 14.01
N ILE A 139 -3.27 -2.17 14.33
CA ILE A 139 -2.05 -2.22 13.54
C ILE A 139 -2.33 -3.19 12.40
N ALA A 140 -2.11 -2.76 11.17
CA ALA A 140 -2.51 -3.55 10.02
C ALA A 140 -1.64 -3.32 8.79
N ALA A 141 -1.68 -4.26 7.89
CA ALA A 141 -1.22 -4.17 6.50
C ALA A 141 -2.21 -4.93 5.64
N ALA A 142 -2.03 -4.90 4.33
CA ALA A 142 -2.94 -5.58 3.44
C ALA A 142 -2.20 -6.25 2.29
N GLU A 143 -2.91 -7.08 1.55
CA GLU A 143 -2.42 -7.63 0.29
C GLU A 143 -3.52 -7.58 -0.76
N LEU A 144 -3.09 -7.41 -2.00
CA LEU A 144 -3.93 -7.64 -3.16
C LEU A 144 -3.52 -8.96 -3.79
N ARG A 145 -4.51 -9.69 -4.26
CA ARG A 145 -4.31 -10.84 -5.14
C ARG A 145 -4.86 -10.46 -6.50
N ILE A 146 -3.99 -10.51 -7.51
CA ILE A 146 -4.34 -10.14 -8.87
C ILE A 146 -4.22 -11.38 -9.74
N GLN A 147 -5.30 -11.70 -10.47
CA GLN A 147 -5.31 -12.77 -11.44
C GLN A 147 -6.00 -12.26 -12.69
N GLY A 148 -5.20 -11.96 -13.73
CA GLY A 148 -5.71 -11.28 -14.92
C GLY A 148 -6.22 -9.88 -14.56
N ARG A 149 -7.52 -9.66 -14.70
CA ARG A 149 -8.20 -8.42 -14.31
C ARG A 149 -8.95 -8.54 -12.98
N ASP A 150 -8.95 -9.73 -12.40
CA ASP A 150 -9.60 -9.95 -11.12
C ASP A 150 -8.65 -9.55 -10.00
N VAL A 151 -9.15 -8.76 -9.07
CA VAL A 151 -8.38 -8.29 -7.93
C VAL A 151 -9.22 -8.41 -6.67
N THR A 152 -8.60 -8.95 -5.63
CA THR A 152 -9.20 -9.04 -4.29
C THR A 152 -8.22 -8.48 -3.28
N ALA A 153 -8.76 -7.97 -2.16
CA ALA A 153 -7.96 -7.40 -1.09
C ALA A 153 -8.21 -8.15 0.21
N LEU A 154 -7.15 -8.31 1.00
CA LEU A 154 -7.21 -8.89 2.34
C LEU A 154 -6.46 -7.96 3.28
N VAL A 155 -7.11 -7.55 4.36
CA VAL A 155 -6.47 -6.80 5.44
C VAL A 155 -6.04 -7.79 6.54
N ARG A 156 -4.80 -7.65 6.99
CA ARG A 156 -4.26 -8.41 8.12
C ARG A 156 -4.04 -7.46 9.28
N GLU A 157 -4.69 -7.73 10.41
CA GLU A 157 -4.44 -7.01 11.65
C GLU A 157 -3.41 -7.77 12.49
N PHE A 158 -2.55 -7.03 13.18
CA PHE A 158 -1.52 -7.58 14.03
C PHE A 158 -1.83 -7.24 15.49
N ALA A 159 -1.41 -8.11 16.40
CA ALA A 159 -1.52 -7.84 17.82
C ALA A 159 -0.64 -6.64 18.20
N ALA A 160 -1.13 -5.81 19.09
CA ALA A 160 -0.41 -4.65 19.58
C ALA A 160 0.71 -5.08 20.57
#